data_0450e090d894553eb0073c06fb98c17d
#
_entry.id   0450e090d894553eb0073c06fb98c17d
#
_cell.length_a   1.000
_cell.length_b   1.000
_cell.length_c   1.000
_cell.angle_alpha   90.00
_cell.angle_beta   90.00
_cell.angle_gamma   90.00
#
_symmetry.space_group_name_H-M   'P 1'
#
loop_
_entity.id
_entity.type
_entity.pdbx_description
1 polymer ?
#
loop_
_entity_poly.entity_id
_entity_poly.type
_entity_poly.pdbx_seq_one_letter_code
_entity_poly.pdbx_strand_id
1 'polypeptide(L)'
;LLGWSPKGELAEQEIFSLPELVKAFDITGISKSPAIFDRAKLDHFNAVYLRSMSPEAFAKVAEPYIRQSVKGDLDICAIAGLLQARCEKLTEIPEKVDFFDACPDCCVDAFTNKKSKTNPEICKTMLEAAIPMLEALPDWTDESIHDGLVALAEKLGVKNATLMWPVRIAASGKLV
;
A
#
# COMPACT_ATOMS: atom_id res chain seq x y z
N LEU A 1 -21.32 9.09 -9.44
CA LEU A 1 -22.72 8.68 -9.56
C LEU A 1 -23.07 8.49 -11.04
N LEU A 2 -23.33 7.27 -11.44
CA LEU A 2 -23.54 6.92 -12.85
C LEU A 2 -24.89 7.46 -13.35
N GLY A 3 -24.87 8.46 -14.23
CA GLY A 3 -26.06 9.04 -14.82
C GLY A 3 -26.93 9.89 -13.90
N TRP A 4 -26.46 10.22 -12.69
CA TRP A 4 -27.12 11.15 -11.78
C TRP A 4 -26.08 12.13 -11.19
N SER A 5 -26.49 13.36 -11.00
CA SER A 5 -25.67 14.39 -10.32
C SER A 5 -26.52 15.15 -9.31
N PRO A 6 -25.98 15.44 -8.13
CA PRO A 6 -26.64 16.30 -7.18
C PRO A 6 -26.75 17.73 -7.72
N LYS A 7 -27.68 18.52 -7.16
CA LYS A 7 -27.89 19.91 -7.52
C LYS A 7 -27.66 20.84 -6.35
N GLY A 8 -27.57 22.15 -6.64
CA GLY A 8 -27.39 23.17 -5.62
C GLY A 8 -26.04 23.11 -4.94
N GLU A 9 -26.01 23.24 -3.62
CA GLU A 9 -24.79 23.26 -2.81
C GLU A 9 -23.99 21.96 -2.86
N LEU A 10 -24.65 20.85 -3.20
CA LEU A 10 -24.03 19.53 -3.28
C LEU A 10 -23.49 19.19 -4.67
N ALA A 11 -23.57 20.10 -5.66
CA ALA A 11 -23.25 19.84 -7.07
C ALA A 11 -21.81 19.29 -7.28
N GLU A 12 -20.86 19.74 -6.45
CA GLU A 12 -19.45 19.33 -6.50
C GLU A 12 -19.15 18.11 -5.62
N GLN A 13 -20.12 17.65 -4.81
CA GLN A 13 -19.90 16.51 -3.93
C GLN A 13 -20.03 15.19 -4.72
N GLU A 14 -18.98 14.36 -4.67
CA GLU A 14 -18.98 13.06 -5.31
C GLU A 14 -19.05 11.88 -4.32
N ILE A 15 -18.65 12.09 -3.07
CA ILE A 15 -18.62 11.06 -2.02
C ILE A 15 -19.80 11.27 -1.08
N PHE A 16 -20.62 10.25 -0.91
CA PHE A 16 -21.81 10.26 -0.07
C PHE A 16 -21.89 8.98 0.74
N SER A 17 -22.27 9.06 1.99
CA SER A 17 -22.83 7.91 2.68
C SER A 17 -24.21 7.58 2.11
N LEU A 18 -24.69 6.34 2.31
CA LEU A 18 -26.02 5.95 1.81
C LEU A 18 -27.14 6.84 2.37
N PRO A 19 -27.18 7.21 3.67
CA PRO A 19 -28.18 8.15 4.21
C PRO A 19 -28.11 9.54 3.58
N GLU A 20 -26.91 10.06 3.31
CA GLU A 20 -26.74 11.36 2.63
C GLU A 20 -27.23 11.27 1.18
N LEU A 21 -26.89 10.19 0.48
CA LEU A 21 -27.33 10.00 -0.89
C LEU A 21 -28.86 9.92 -0.99
N VAL A 22 -29.52 9.22 -0.07
CA VAL A 22 -30.98 9.14 -0.01
C VAL A 22 -31.62 10.50 0.20
N LYS A 23 -31.02 11.36 1.04
CA LYS A 23 -31.51 12.73 1.27
C LYS A 23 -31.26 13.65 0.07
N ALA A 24 -30.14 13.49 -0.61
CA ALA A 24 -29.72 14.33 -1.72
C ALA A 24 -30.39 13.92 -3.05
N PHE A 25 -30.91 12.69 -3.14
CA PHE A 25 -31.44 12.16 -4.39
C PHE A 25 -32.71 12.87 -4.84
N ASP A 26 -32.67 13.40 -6.06
CA ASP A 26 -33.81 13.98 -6.76
C ASP A 26 -33.85 13.46 -8.20
N ILE A 27 -35.02 13.05 -8.65
CA ILE A 27 -35.22 12.50 -9.99
C ILE A 27 -34.84 13.45 -11.12
N THR A 28 -34.88 14.76 -10.84
CA THR A 28 -34.50 15.80 -11.81
C THR A 28 -32.98 15.89 -12.04
N GLY A 29 -32.18 15.25 -11.17
CA GLY A 29 -30.74 15.11 -11.32
C GLY A 29 -30.32 13.98 -12.29
N ILE A 30 -31.26 13.16 -12.79
CA ILE A 30 -30.97 12.10 -13.72
C ILE A 30 -30.63 12.67 -15.10
N SER A 31 -29.46 12.29 -15.62
CA SER A 31 -29.03 12.67 -16.97
C SER A 31 -29.81 11.92 -18.03
N LYS A 32 -30.21 12.63 -19.09
CA LYS A 32 -30.80 12.05 -20.29
C LYS A 32 -29.75 11.50 -21.26
N SER A 33 -28.48 11.85 -21.06
CA SER A 33 -27.38 11.40 -21.89
C SER A 33 -26.90 10.02 -21.44
N PRO A 34 -26.40 9.17 -22.36
CA PRO A 34 -25.77 7.91 -21.98
C PRO A 34 -24.63 8.12 -20.99
N ALA A 35 -24.61 7.32 -19.92
CA ALA A 35 -23.54 7.37 -18.95
C ALA A 35 -22.43 6.39 -19.35
N ILE A 36 -21.17 6.85 -19.28
CA ILE A 36 -19.99 6.00 -19.49
C ILE A 36 -19.54 5.50 -18.10
N PHE A 37 -19.42 4.17 -17.98
CA PHE A 37 -18.90 3.56 -16.77
C PHE A 37 -17.38 3.68 -16.72
N ASP A 38 -16.89 4.49 -15.79
CA ASP A 38 -15.45 4.68 -15.54
C ASP A 38 -15.00 3.77 -14.38
N ARG A 39 -14.24 2.73 -14.73
CA ARG A 39 -13.70 1.75 -13.77
C ARG A 39 -12.68 2.40 -12.83
N ALA A 40 -11.81 3.27 -13.34
CA ALA A 40 -10.80 3.93 -12.53
C ALA A 40 -11.44 4.86 -11.49
N LYS A 41 -12.52 5.55 -11.86
CA LYS A 41 -13.28 6.38 -10.93
C LYS A 41 -13.96 5.53 -9.84
N LEU A 42 -14.48 4.35 -10.19
CA LEU A 42 -15.05 3.42 -9.20
C LEU A 42 -13.97 2.93 -8.22
N ASP A 43 -12.82 2.51 -8.71
CA ASP A 43 -11.70 2.05 -7.89
C ASP A 43 -11.21 3.18 -6.96
N HIS A 44 -11.14 4.42 -7.46
CA HIS A 44 -10.84 5.60 -6.64
C HIS A 44 -11.86 5.82 -5.51
N PHE A 45 -13.15 5.75 -5.80
CA PHE A 45 -14.18 5.88 -4.77
C PHE A 45 -14.11 4.78 -3.73
N ASN A 46 -13.89 3.54 -4.16
CA ASN A 46 -13.71 2.42 -3.25
C ASN A 46 -12.51 2.66 -2.32
N ALA A 47 -11.39 3.15 -2.86
CA ALA A 47 -10.22 3.52 -2.06
C ALA A 47 -10.52 4.62 -1.02
N VAL A 48 -11.33 5.63 -1.38
CA VAL A 48 -11.75 6.69 -0.43
C VAL A 48 -12.55 6.09 0.72
N TYR A 49 -13.50 5.21 0.44
CA TYR A 49 -14.30 4.56 1.49
C TYR A 49 -13.44 3.65 2.38
N LEU A 50 -12.53 2.85 1.81
CA LEU A 50 -11.63 2.00 2.60
C LEU A 50 -10.72 2.82 3.53
N ARG A 51 -10.19 3.94 3.04
CA ARG A 51 -9.34 4.84 3.84
C ARG A 51 -10.11 5.59 4.92
N SER A 52 -11.41 5.81 4.74
CA SER A 52 -12.26 6.49 5.74
C SER A 52 -12.74 5.58 6.87
N MET A 53 -12.51 4.27 6.77
CA MET A 53 -12.83 3.33 7.84
C MET A 53 -11.92 3.54 9.06
N SER A 54 -12.41 3.20 10.26
CA SER A 54 -11.50 3.07 11.39
C SER A 54 -10.51 1.91 11.15
N PRO A 55 -9.30 1.93 11.72
CA PRO A 55 -8.33 0.85 11.57
C PRO A 55 -8.91 -0.53 11.90
N GLU A 56 -9.73 -0.62 12.96
CA GLU A 56 -10.36 -1.85 13.39
C GLU A 56 -11.43 -2.34 12.40
N ALA A 57 -12.22 -1.41 11.85
CA ALA A 57 -13.21 -1.74 10.83
C ALA A 57 -12.55 -2.20 9.54
N PHE A 58 -11.47 -1.55 9.13
CA PHE A 58 -10.69 -1.97 7.97
C PHE A 58 -10.03 -3.33 8.19
N ALA A 59 -9.39 -3.55 9.34
CA ALA A 59 -8.78 -4.84 9.67
C ALA A 59 -9.78 -6.00 9.57
N LYS A 60 -11.00 -5.80 10.09
CA LYS A 60 -12.07 -6.80 10.05
C LYS A 60 -12.49 -7.18 8.61
N VAL A 61 -12.58 -6.22 7.70
CA VAL A 61 -12.95 -6.50 6.30
C VAL A 61 -11.77 -6.98 5.47
N ALA A 62 -10.54 -6.63 5.85
CA ALA A 62 -9.31 -7.06 5.19
C ALA A 62 -8.87 -8.47 5.60
N GLU A 63 -9.15 -8.91 6.84
CA GLU A 63 -8.71 -10.18 7.40
C GLU A 63 -8.99 -11.39 6.49
N PRO A 64 -10.20 -11.60 5.92
CA PRO A 64 -10.46 -12.74 5.03
C PRO A 64 -9.56 -12.76 3.80
N TYR A 65 -9.11 -11.60 3.31
CA TYR A 65 -8.21 -11.46 2.18
C TYR A 65 -6.76 -11.66 2.59
N ILE A 66 -6.33 -11.12 3.73
CA ILE A 66 -4.99 -11.35 4.29
C ILE A 66 -4.78 -12.85 4.53
N ARG A 67 -5.76 -13.53 5.12
CA ARG A 67 -5.72 -14.97 5.42
C ARG A 67 -5.72 -15.88 4.17
N GLN A 68 -5.90 -15.35 2.98
CA GLN A 68 -5.72 -16.13 1.75
C GLN A 68 -4.23 -16.47 1.53
N SER A 69 -3.34 -15.54 1.82
CA SER A 69 -1.88 -15.68 1.64
C SER A 69 -1.14 -15.91 2.97
N VAL A 70 -1.56 -15.25 4.05
CA VAL A 70 -0.91 -15.33 5.37
C VAL A 70 -1.59 -16.39 6.23
N LYS A 71 -0.91 -17.50 6.48
CA LYS A 71 -1.41 -18.63 7.28
C LYS A 71 -0.84 -18.65 8.70
N GLY A 72 0.32 -17.99 8.89
CA GLY A 72 1.00 -17.91 10.17
C GLY A 72 0.21 -17.10 11.22
N ASP A 73 0.65 -17.19 12.47
CA ASP A 73 0.11 -16.44 13.60
C ASP A 73 0.76 -15.04 13.63
N LEU A 74 0.39 -14.20 12.67
CA LEU A 74 0.86 -12.83 12.55
C LEU A 74 -0.23 -11.85 12.99
N ASP A 75 0.18 -10.67 13.44
CA ASP A 75 -0.73 -9.59 13.81
C ASP A 75 -1.45 -9.02 12.58
N ILE A 76 -2.68 -9.47 12.38
CA ILE A 76 -3.53 -9.03 11.26
C ILE A 76 -3.84 -7.55 11.33
N CYS A 77 -3.97 -6.98 12.54
CA CYS A 77 -4.25 -5.54 12.69
C CYS A 77 -3.05 -4.71 12.24
N ALA A 78 -1.83 -5.11 12.57
CA ALA A 78 -0.61 -4.46 12.12
C ALA A 78 -0.49 -4.54 10.58
N ILE A 79 -0.69 -5.73 9.98
CA ILE A 79 -0.67 -5.92 8.52
C ILE A 79 -1.73 -5.04 7.85
N ALA A 80 -2.96 -5.03 8.36
CA ALA A 80 -4.04 -4.20 7.84
C ALA A 80 -3.70 -2.70 7.89
N GLY A 81 -3.09 -2.24 8.98
CA GLY A 81 -2.63 -0.86 9.14
C GLY A 81 -1.65 -0.43 8.04
N LEU A 82 -0.71 -1.30 7.65
CA LEU A 82 0.23 -1.04 6.56
C LEU A 82 -0.46 -0.96 5.18
N LEU A 83 -1.60 -1.64 5.02
CA LEU A 83 -2.31 -1.73 3.75
C LEU A 83 -3.34 -0.63 3.53
N GLN A 84 -4.00 -0.12 4.58
CA GLN A 84 -5.18 0.74 4.48
C GLN A 84 -4.95 1.95 3.57
N ALA A 85 -3.83 2.66 3.74
CA ALA A 85 -3.51 3.84 2.93
C ALA A 85 -3.24 3.52 1.45
N ARG A 86 -2.86 2.26 1.14
CA ARG A 86 -2.40 1.81 -0.19
C ARG A 86 -3.36 0.84 -0.87
N CYS A 87 -4.51 0.56 -0.24
CA CYS A 87 -5.51 -0.38 -0.74
C CYS A 87 -6.58 0.35 -1.54
N GLU A 88 -6.73 -0.02 -2.80
CA GLU A 88 -7.85 0.44 -3.63
C GLU A 88 -8.98 -0.59 -3.66
N LYS A 89 -8.64 -1.87 -3.62
CA LYS A 89 -9.56 -3.01 -3.61
C LYS A 89 -9.09 -4.09 -2.65
N LEU A 90 -10.00 -4.64 -1.86
CA LEU A 90 -9.68 -5.74 -0.95
C LEU A 90 -9.11 -6.98 -1.68
N THR A 91 -9.54 -7.20 -2.93
CA THR A 91 -9.07 -8.32 -3.75
C THR A 91 -7.59 -8.25 -4.13
N GLU A 92 -6.92 -7.12 -3.95
CA GLU A 92 -5.47 -6.95 -4.20
C GLU A 92 -4.62 -7.38 -3.00
N ILE A 93 -5.26 -7.51 -1.82
CA ILE A 93 -4.54 -7.76 -0.56
C ILE A 93 -3.72 -9.06 -0.61
N PRO A 94 -4.26 -10.21 -1.08
CA PRO A 94 -3.51 -11.46 -1.08
C PRO A 94 -2.14 -11.36 -1.78
N GLU A 95 -2.08 -10.66 -2.90
CA GLU A 95 -0.84 -10.47 -3.66
C GLU A 95 0.12 -9.46 -2.99
N LYS A 96 -0.41 -8.56 -2.16
CA LYS A 96 0.40 -7.54 -1.46
C LYS A 96 1.02 -8.08 -0.18
N VAL A 97 0.56 -9.22 0.35
CA VAL A 97 0.99 -9.78 1.64
C VAL A 97 1.55 -11.19 1.56
N ASP A 98 1.71 -11.75 0.37
CA ASP A 98 2.17 -13.14 0.16
C ASP A 98 3.59 -13.40 0.70
N PHE A 99 4.40 -12.35 0.86
CA PHE A 99 5.77 -12.44 1.37
C PHE A 99 5.86 -12.51 2.90
N PHE A 100 4.76 -12.33 3.64
CA PHE A 100 4.81 -12.36 5.11
C PHE A 100 5.00 -13.79 5.68
N ASP A 101 4.52 -14.81 4.99
CA ASP A 101 4.63 -16.21 5.45
C ASP A 101 5.85 -16.94 4.89
N ALA A 102 6.43 -16.46 3.81
CA ALA A 102 7.55 -17.12 3.15
C ALA A 102 8.57 -16.10 2.61
N CYS A 103 9.84 -16.46 2.70
CA CYS A 103 10.87 -15.66 2.04
C CYS A 103 10.60 -15.64 0.53
N PRO A 104 10.49 -14.45 -0.09
CA PRO A 104 10.15 -14.36 -1.49
C PRO A 104 11.28 -14.90 -2.39
N ASP A 105 10.92 -15.56 -3.46
CA ASP A 105 11.85 -15.89 -4.55
C ASP A 105 12.18 -14.62 -5.32
N CYS A 106 13.32 -14.02 -5.01
CA CYS A 106 13.77 -12.79 -5.66
C CYS A 106 14.51 -13.11 -6.97
N CYS A 107 13.96 -12.63 -8.08
CA CYS A 107 14.72 -12.59 -9.33
C CYS A 107 15.91 -11.62 -9.21
N VAL A 108 17.10 -12.03 -9.63
CA VAL A 108 18.30 -11.16 -9.60
C VAL A 108 18.10 -9.85 -10.35
N ASP A 109 17.30 -9.86 -11.41
CA ASP A 109 16.99 -8.66 -12.19
C ASP A 109 16.22 -7.60 -11.40
N ALA A 110 15.46 -8.00 -10.36
CA ALA A 110 14.72 -7.09 -9.48
C ALA A 110 15.64 -6.14 -8.70
N PHE A 111 16.88 -6.52 -8.48
CA PHE A 111 17.88 -5.69 -7.82
C PHE A 111 18.43 -4.56 -8.72
N THR A 112 18.17 -4.61 -10.04
CA THR A 112 18.59 -3.56 -10.96
C THR A 112 17.54 -2.45 -11.03
N ASN A 113 17.90 -1.23 -10.59
CA ASN A 113 17.01 -0.09 -10.66
C ASN A 113 17.76 1.19 -11.04
N LYS A 114 17.36 1.80 -12.17
CA LYS A 114 17.98 3.03 -12.68
C LYS A 114 17.80 4.23 -11.75
N LYS A 115 16.64 4.37 -11.09
CA LYS A 115 16.35 5.50 -10.19
C LYS A 115 17.17 5.41 -8.92
N SER A 116 17.31 4.21 -8.36
CA SER A 116 18.12 3.93 -7.17
C SER A 116 19.62 3.77 -7.49
N LYS A 117 19.98 3.74 -8.79
CA LYS A 117 21.35 3.51 -9.28
C LYS A 117 21.94 2.20 -8.75
N THR A 118 21.16 1.13 -8.76
CA THR A 118 21.54 -0.18 -8.25
C THR A 118 21.69 -1.21 -9.38
N ASN A 119 22.56 -2.17 -9.14
CA ASN A 119 22.74 -3.41 -9.87
C ASN A 119 22.99 -4.54 -8.86
N PRO A 120 23.03 -5.81 -9.24
CA PRO A 120 23.21 -6.93 -8.30
C PRO A 120 24.48 -6.81 -7.43
N GLU A 121 25.59 -6.32 -7.97
CA GLU A 121 26.85 -6.17 -7.22
C GLU A 121 26.75 -5.09 -6.14
N ILE A 122 26.23 -3.91 -6.50
CA ILE A 122 25.96 -2.83 -5.56
C ILE A 122 24.97 -3.29 -4.50
N CYS A 123 23.90 -3.98 -4.89
CA CYS A 123 22.89 -4.49 -3.96
C CYS A 123 23.49 -5.48 -2.96
N LYS A 124 24.37 -6.38 -3.41
CA LYS A 124 25.07 -7.30 -2.52
C LYS A 124 25.88 -6.56 -1.45
N THR A 125 26.68 -5.58 -1.87
CA THR A 125 27.48 -4.75 -0.95
C THR A 125 26.59 -3.99 0.05
N MET A 126 25.46 -3.45 -0.40
CA MET A 126 24.50 -2.73 0.46
C MET A 126 23.83 -3.67 1.47
N LEU A 127 23.45 -4.88 1.05
CA LEU A 127 22.86 -5.88 1.96
C LEU A 127 23.87 -6.38 2.99
N GLU A 128 25.12 -6.66 2.57
CA GLU A 128 26.22 -7.05 3.48
C GLU A 128 26.50 -5.98 4.53
N ALA A 129 26.33 -4.70 4.20
CA ALA A 129 26.45 -3.60 5.16
C ALA A 129 25.20 -3.42 6.04
N ALA A 130 23.99 -3.67 5.49
CA ALA A 130 22.74 -3.49 6.20
C ALA A 130 22.47 -4.56 7.26
N ILE A 131 22.82 -5.82 7.00
CA ILE A 131 22.55 -6.96 7.90
C ILE A 131 23.11 -6.72 9.31
N PRO A 132 24.43 -6.44 9.50
CA PRO A 132 24.96 -6.23 10.83
C PRO A 132 24.37 -5.03 11.56
N MET A 133 23.96 -3.98 10.81
CA MET A 133 23.31 -2.81 11.38
C MET A 133 21.91 -3.18 11.89
N LEU A 134 21.13 -3.91 11.08
CA LEU A 134 19.79 -4.35 11.47
C LEU A 134 19.82 -5.32 12.66
N GLU A 135 20.79 -6.25 12.70
CA GLU A 135 20.97 -7.18 13.81
C GLU A 135 21.38 -6.48 15.12
N ALA A 136 22.03 -5.32 15.03
CA ALA A 136 22.45 -4.53 16.18
C ALA A 136 21.38 -3.58 16.72
N LEU A 137 20.19 -3.49 16.06
CA LEU A 137 19.11 -2.62 16.53
C LEU A 137 18.54 -3.15 17.86
N PRO A 138 18.43 -2.28 18.89
CA PRO A 138 17.85 -2.66 20.18
C PRO A 138 16.35 -2.94 20.08
N ASP A 139 15.66 -2.21 19.20
CA ASP A 139 14.23 -2.28 19.00
C ASP A 139 13.91 -2.31 17.49
N TRP A 140 12.98 -3.18 17.09
CA TRP A 140 12.51 -3.30 15.70
C TRP A 140 11.24 -2.48 15.51
N THR A 141 11.40 -1.15 15.47
CA THR A 141 10.32 -0.20 15.16
C THR A 141 10.56 0.43 13.80
N ASP A 142 9.51 0.97 13.18
CA ASP A 142 9.63 1.67 11.89
C ASP A 142 10.66 2.79 11.95
N GLU A 143 10.67 3.56 13.05
CA GLU A 143 11.60 4.67 13.26
C GLU A 143 13.03 4.17 13.37
N SER A 144 13.31 3.18 14.23
CA SER A 144 14.68 2.69 14.46
C SER A 144 15.27 2.04 13.21
N ILE A 145 14.47 1.28 12.46
CA ILE A 145 14.90 0.69 11.20
C ILE A 145 15.19 1.77 10.15
N HIS A 146 14.26 2.73 10.00
CA HIS A 146 14.41 3.83 9.05
C HIS A 146 15.67 4.68 9.36
N ASP A 147 15.80 5.14 10.58
CA ASP A 147 16.91 6.02 11.00
C ASP A 147 18.26 5.30 10.93
N GLY A 148 18.29 4.01 11.29
CA GLY A 148 19.46 3.17 11.14
C GLY A 148 19.91 3.03 9.68
N LEU A 149 18.96 2.80 8.76
CA LEU A 149 19.26 2.71 7.33
C LEU A 149 19.68 4.06 6.75
N VAL A 150 19.08 5.18 7.16
CA VAL A 150 19.49 6.53 6.75
C VAL A 150 20.92 6.84 7.21
N ALA A 151 21.22 6.62 8.49
CA ALA A 151 22.57 6.83 9.04
C ALA A 151 23.61 5.94 8.35
N LEU A 152 23.26 4.68 8.03
CA LEU A 152 24.15 3.79 7.29
C LEU A 152 24.41 4.30 5.86
N ALA A 153 23.38 4.79 5.16
CA ALA A 153 23.53 5.34 3.82
C ALA A 153 24.46 6.56 3.81
N GLU A 154 24.33 7.45 4.80
CA GLU A 154 25.23 8.60 5.01
C GLU A 154 26.66 8.15 5.25
N LYS A 155 26.86 7.18 6.13
CA LYS A 155 28.19 6.61 6.45
C LYS A 155 28.87 5.99 5.23
N LEU A 156 28.09 5.35 4.36
CA LEU A 156 28.58 4.75 3.11
C LEU A 156 28.73 5.77 1.97
N GLY A 157 28.28 7.01 2.16
CA GLY A 157 28.31 8.06 1.13
C GLY A 157 27.40 7.77 -0.07
N VAL A 158 26.32 7.01 0.13
CA VAL A 158 25.34 6.65 -0.90
C VAL A 158 24.00 7.31 -0.66
N LYS A 159 23.16 7.37 -1.68
CA LYS A 159 21.77 7.83 -1.53
C LYS A 159 20.94 6.80 -0.75
N ASN A 160 20.00 7.27 0.07
CA ASN A 160 19.06 6.39 0.79
C ASN A 160 18.40 5.36 -0.13
N ALA A 161 17.96 5.77 -1.33
CA ALA A 161 17.37 4.87 -2.30
C ALA A 161 18.32 3.75 -2.76
N THR A 162 19.64 3.98 -2.78
CA THR A 162 20.63 2.97 -3.19
C THR A 162 20.78 1.87 -2.13
N LEU A 163 20.64 2.21 -0.85
CA LEU A 163 20.65 1.25 0.25
C LEU A 163 19.28 0.61 0.49
N MET A 164 18.21 1.41 0.50
CA MET A 164 16.87 0.92 0.84
C MET A 164 16.25 0.04 -0.24
N TRP A 165 16.62 0.24 -1.52
CA TRP A 165 16.11 -0.59 -2.60
C TRP A 165 16.44 -2.08 -2.43
N PRO A 166 17.70 -2.51 -2.27
CA PRO A 166 18.02 -3.91 -2.06
C PRO A 166 17.42 -4.49 -0.78
N VAL A 167 17.35 -3.73 0.31
CA VAL A 167 16.69 -4.17 1.56
C VAL A 167 15.22 -4.49 1.31
N ARG A 168 14.52 -3.58 0.60
CA ARG A 168 13.12 -3.79 0.23
C ARG A 168 12.90 -5.03 -0.64
N ILE A 169 13.72 -5.19 -1.68
CA ILE A 169 13.60 -6.35 -2.59
C ILE A 169 13.89 -7.65 -1.84
N ALA A 170 14.95 -7.68 -1.01
CA ALA A 170 15.30 -8.87 -0.24
C ALA A 170 14.20 -9.26 0.77
N ALA A 171 13.55 -8.26 1.41
CA ALA A 171 12.49 -8.51 2.40
C ALA A 171 11.14 -8.88 1.77
N SER A 172 10.78 -8.33 0.61
CA SER A 172 9.42 -8.47 0.07
C SER A 172 9.33 -9.16 -1.29
N GLY A 173 10.42 -9.26 -2.06
CA GLY A 173 10.39 -9.69 -3.46
C GLY A 173 9.62 -8.75 -4.41
N LYS A 174 9.14 -7.60 -3.92
CA LYS A 174 8.25 -6.73 -4.67
C LYS A 174 8.96 -5.51 -5.21
N LEU A 175 8.66 -5.18 -6.47
CA LEU A 175 9.22 -4.00 -7.16
C LEU A 175 8.49 -2.70 -6.77
N VAL A 176 7.33 -2.80 -6.13
CA VAL A 176 6.47 -1.66 -5.80
C VAL A 176 6.45 -1.35 -4.32
#